data_43fa1996ac4bd90358b4d05e9f8d30a3
#
_entry.id   43fa1996ac4bd90358b4d05e9f8d30a3
#
_cell.length_a   1.000
_cell.length_b   1.000
_cell.length_c   1.000
_cell.angle_alpha   90.00
_cell.angle_beta   90.00
_cell.angle_gamma   90.00
#
_symmetry.space_group_name_H-M   'P 1'
#
loop_
_entity.id
_entity.type
_entity.pdbx_description
1 polymer ?
#
loop_
_entity_poly.entity_id
_entity_poly.type
_entity_poly.pdbx_seq_one_letter_code
_entity_poly.pdbx_strand_id
1 'polypeptide(L)'
;MHLPTLAFAGSLFLTALAVAEEAPVNPQVASVAPTAPVAAAPASPAKELSPAIKKYCAELGKKFHEYRWGDPKCDQYSWEHIRNSSLGTPLMWATFGDEKSEAAANTTLVLCGVHGDEITPVKFCWDLLHELKTNHTFTDKMVVVAPLVTPDSFLKAVPSRTNGRGVDVNRNFPTRDWQAHALKRWRDTYKNDKRKFPGHTPGSEQETVFQMNLIKRYKPNKVITVHAPLTLLDYDGPSLKAESGKTAKILLEQMSQKSSGYKISNYPIFPGSLGNWAGKENHIPTYTLELPNSNNFETDKFWALFKESVMYAIDNRMKPPVD
;
A
#
# COMPACT_ATOMS: atom_id res chain seq x y z
N MET A 1 6.19 22.02 -73.18
CA MET A 1 7.30 21.34 -73.87
C MET A 1 7.44 19.97 -73.28
N HIS A 2 6.87 19.03 -73.97
CA HIS A 2 7.30 17.71 -74.43
C HIS A 2 8.07 16.81 -73.45
N LEU A 3 7.36 15.71 -73.13
CA LEU A 3 7.86 14.37 -72.77
C LEU A 3 8.93 13.86 -73.80
N PRO A 4 9.70 12.78 -73.45
CA PRO A 4 9.19 11.47 -73.79
C PRO A 4 9.46 10.32 -72.74
N THR A 5 8.56 9.41 -72.85
CA THR A 5 8.49 8.04 -72.39
C THR A 5 9.62 7.15 -72.98
N LEU A 6 10.15 6.24 -72.19
CA LEU A 6 10.85 5.03 -72.72
C LEU A 6 10.40 3.79 -71.94
N ALA A 7 9.77 2.92 -72.68
CA ALA A 7 9.43 1.55 -72.28
C ALA A 7 10.60 0.59 -72.54
N PHE A 8 10.87 -0.35 -71.66
CA PHE A 8 11.65 -1.56 -71.94
C PHE A 8 10.90 -2.78 -71.47
N ALA A 9 10.64 -3.62 -72.44
CA ALA A 9 10.12 -4.97 -72.29
C ALA A 9 11.26 -5.93 -72.00
N GLY A 10 11.05 -6.90 -71.12
CA GLY A 10 12.03 -7.96 -70.84
C GLY A 10 11.37 -9.24 -70.31
N SER A 11 11.49 -10.23 -71.08
CA SER A 11 10.93 -11.54 -71.15
C SER A 11 10.76 -12.37 -69.86
N LEU A 12 9.66 -13.13 -69.82
CA LEU A 12 9.40 -14.26 -68.96
C LEU A 12 10.41 -15.41 -69.23
N PHE A 13 10.97 -15.99 -68.14
CA PHE A 13 11.41 -17.35 -68.08
C PHE A 13 10.64 -18.09 -66.99
N LEU A 14 9.75 -18.98 -67.37
CA LEU A 14 9.13 -19.99 -66.49
C LEU A 14 10.15 -21.08 -66.24
N THR A 15 10.54 -21.31 -64.99
CA THR A 15 11.12 -22.57 -64.53
C THR A 15 10.13 -23.22 -63.58
N ALA A 16 9.58 -24.35 -64.01
CA ALA A 16 8.74 -25.20 -63.16
C ALA A 16 9.63 -25.94 -62.16
N LEU A 17 9.41 -25.69 -60.87
CA LEU A 17 9.90 -26.53 -59.77
C LEU A 17 8.78 -27.48 -59.33
N ALA A 18 9.07 -28.77 -59.38
CA ALA A 18 8.21 -29.81 -58.87
C ALA A 18 8.04 -29.68 -57.35
N VAL A 19 6.80 -29.62 -56.90
CA VAL A 19 6.44 -29.68 -55.48
C VAL A 19 6.34 -31.16 -55.11
N ALA A 20 7.20 -31.63 -54.21
CA ALA A 20 7.05 -32.89 -53.55
C ALA A 20 5.97 -32.75 -52.45
N GLU A 21 4.95 -33.56 -52.53
CA GLU A 21 3.83 -33.66 -51.60
C GLU A 21 4.30 -34.40 -50.33
N GLU A 22 4.53 -33.68 -49.24
CA GLU A 22 4.75 -34.29 -47.92
C GLU A 22 3.43 -34.68 -47.27
N ALA A 23 3.33 -35.92 -46.84
CA ALA A 23 2.19 -36.49 -46.15
C ALA A 23 1.94 -35.79 -44.80
N PRO A 24 0.67 -35.67 -44.32
CA PRO A 24 0.35 -34.98 -43.08
C PRO A 24 0.85 -35.78 -41.88
N VAL A 25 1.76 -35.17 -41.10
CA VAL A 25 2.15 -35.66 -39.77
C VAL A 25 1.03 -35.28 -38.79
N ASN A 26 0.38 -36.30 -38.23
CA ASN A 26 -0.65 -36.17 -37.21
C ASN A 26 0.02 -35.86 -35.87
N PRO A 27 -0.16 -34.67 -35.22
CA PRO A 27 0.32 -34.43 -33.90
C PRO A 27 -0.59 -35.11 -32.88
N GLN A 28 -0.16 -36.23 -32.31
CA GLN A 28 -0.76 -36.73 -31.08
C GLN A 28 -0.57 -35.69 -29.99
N VAL A 29 -1.67 -34.97 -29.66
CA VAL A 29 -1.77 -34.12 -28.50
C VAL A 29 -1.78 -35.04 -27.27
N ALA A 30 -0.66 -35.12 -26.57
CA ALA A 30 -0.61 -35.76 -25.27
C ALA A 30 -1.52 -34.99 -24.31
N SER A 31 -2.62 -35.59 -23.90
CA SER A 31 -3.52 -35.11 -22.86
C SER A 31 -2.74 -35.02 -21.54
N VAL A 32 -2.35 -33.81 -21.14
CA VAL A 32 -1.85 -33.55 -19.78
C VAL A 32 -3.05 -33.61 -18.86
N ALA A 33 -3.13 -34.62 -18.02
CA ALA A 33 -4.13 -34.71 -16.97
C ALA A 33 -4.04 -33.48 -16.08
N PRO A 34 -5.19 -32.90 -15.63
CA PRO A 34 -5.19 -31.76 -14.71
C PRO A 34 -4.51 -32.21 -13.40
N THR A 35 -3.42 -31.56 -13.04
CA THR A 35 -2.81 -31.69 -11.72
C THR A 35 -3.82 -31.28 -10.67
N ALA A 36 -4.13 -32.16 -9.74
CA ALA A 36 -5.00 -31.88 -8.60
C ALA A 36 -4.48 -30.64 -7.85
N PRO A 37 -5.37 -29.78 -7.34
CA PRO A 37 -4.96 -28.61 -6.58
C PRO A 37 -4.14 -29.08 -5.37
N VAL A 38 -2.93 -28.57 -5.25
CA VAL A 38 -2.09 -28.77 -4.07
C VAL A 38 -2.85 -28.20 -2.88
N ALA A 39 -3.22 -29.06 -1.93
CA ALA A 39 -3.89 -28.66 -0.72
C ALA A 39 -3.03 -27.62 -0.02
N ALA A 40 -3.62 -26.46 0.29
CA ALA A 40 -2.96 -25.41 1.05
C ALA A 40 -2.49 -26.02 2.38
N ALA A 41 -1.21 -25.79 2.72
CA ALA A 41 -0.67 -26.21 4.00
C ALA A 41 -1.55 -25.65 5.13
N PRO A 42 -1.84 -26.41 6.19
CA PRO A 42 -2.67 -25.94 7.29
C PRO A 42 -2.03 -24.68 7.87
N ALA A 43 -2.81 -23.60 7.97
CA ALA A 43 -2.38 -22.38 8.62
C ALA A 43 -1.93 -22.73 10.05
N SER A 44 -0.72 -22.28 10.42
CA SER A 44 -0.23 -22.43 11.80
C SER A 44 -1.30 -21.93 12.77
N PRO A 45 -1.53 -22.63 13.91
CA PRO A 45 -2.55 -22.22 14.86
C PRO A 45 -2.28 -20.77 15.30
N ALA A 46 -3.33 -19.95 15.32
CA ALA A 46 -3.24 -18.56 15.74
C ALA A 46 -2.59 -18.49 17.12
N LYS A 47 -1.50 -17.72 17.23
CA LYS A 47 -0.80 -17.52 18.50
C LYS A 47 -1.78 -16.93 19.53
N GLU A 48 -1.82 -17.48 20.72
CA GLU A 48 -2.71 -16.95 21.76
C GLU A 48 -2.44 -15.44 21.99
N LEU A 49 -3.50 -14.65 21.97
CA LEU A 49 -3.42 -13.19 22.14
C LEU A 49 -2.97 -12.86 23.57
N SER A 50 -1.99 -11.98 23.72
CA SER A 50 -1.60 -11.47 25.03
C SER A 50 -2.76 -10.70 25.69
N PRO A 51 -2.79 -10.59 27.04
CA PRO A 51 -3.83 -9.84 27.75
C PRO A 51 -3.97 -8.40 27.26
N ALA A 52 -2.87 -7.74 26.90
CA ALA A 52 -2.88 -6.38 26.37
C ALA A 52 -3.58 -6.30 25.01
N ILE A 53 -3.31 -7.25 24.12
CA ILE A 53 -3.96 -7.33 22.81
C ILE A 53 -5.44 -7.70 22.98
N LYS A 54 -5.79 -8.64 23.85
CA LYS A 54 -7.19 -9.00 24.15
C LYS A 54 -7.98 -7.75 24.61
N LYS A 55 -7.42 -6.96 25.54
CA LYS A 55 -8.04 -5.71 25.99
C LYS A 55 -8.22 -4.71 24.85
N TYR A 56 -7.17 -4.50 24.06
CA TYR A 56 -7.23 -3.61 22.89
C TYR A 56 -8.30 -4.04 21.89
N CYS A 57 -8.37 -5.33 21.56
CA CYS A 57 -9.37 -5.86 20.65
C CYS A 57 -10.80 -5.68 21.16
N ALA A 58 -11.01 -5.79 22.48
CA ALA A 58 -12.31 -5.52 23.07
C ALA A 58 -12.73 -4.04 22.93
N GLU A 59 -11.81 -3.09 23.14
CA GLU A 59 -12.08 -1.66 22.92
C GLU A 59 -12.32 -1.34 21.45
N LEU A 60 -11.54 -1.93 20.56
CA LEU A 60 -11.74 -1.81 19.12
C LEU A 60 -13.10 -2.36 18.69
N GLY A 61 -13.52 -3.52 19.22
CA GLY A 61 -14.84 -4.10 18.97
C GLY A 61 -15.98 -3.16 19.34
N LYS A 62 -15.88 -2.45 20.47
CA LYS A 62 -16.87 -1.42 20.83
C LYS A 62 -16.98 -0.32 19.77
N LYS A 63 -15.83 0.17 19.26
CA LYS A 63 -15.81 1.17 18.20
C LYS A 63 -16.38 0.65 16.87
N PHE A 64 -16.07 -0.58 16.50
CA PHE A 64 -16.63 -1.23 15.32
C PHE A 64 -18.17 -1.33 15.41
N HIS A 65 -18.69 -1.71 16.58
CA HIS A 65 -20.15 -1.74 16.82
C HIS A 65 -20.77 -0.33 16.78
N GLU A 66 -20.11 0.67 17.36
CA GLU A 66 -20.53 2.07 17.29
C GLU A 66 -20.67 2.55 15.83
N TYR A 67 -19.69 2.17 14.98
CA TYR A 67 -19.71 2.51 13.55
C TYR A 67 -20.53 1.55 12.69
N ARG A 68 -21.15 0.51 13.26
CA ARG A 68 -21.92 -0.53 12.56
C ARG A 68 -21.09 -1.35 11.57
N TRP A 69 -19.82 -1.57 11.86
CA TRP A 69 -18.88 -2.35 11.04
C TRP A 69 -18.80 -3.84 11.42
N GLY A 70 -19.60 -4.28 12.38
CA GLY A 70 -19.56 -5.64 12.90
C GLY A 70 -18.41 -5.87 13.87
N ASP A 71 -17.88 -7.10 13.88
CA ASP A 71 -16.78 -7.51 14.75
C ASP A 71 -15.44 -7.46 13.98
N PRO A 72 -14.37 -6.84 14.51
CA PRO A 72 -13.05 -6.83 13.90
C PRO A 72 -12.37 -8.20 13.85
N LYS A 73 -12.89 -9.21 14.57
CA LYS A 73 -12.37 -10.60 14.60
C LYS A 73 -10.86 -10.64 14.84
N CYS A 74 -10.40 -9.90 15.82
CA CYS A 74 -8.99 -9.76 16.17
C CYS A 74 -8.28 -11.10 16.43
N ASP A 75 -8.99 -12.08 16.99
CA ASP A 75 -8.51 -13.42 17.30
C ASP A 75 -8.14 -14.26 16.07
N GLN A 76 -8.56 -13.82 14.91
CA GLN A 76 -8.26 -14.50 13.64
C GLN A 76 -6.89 -14.17 13.06
N TYR A 77 -6.17 -13.19 13.62
CA TYR A 77 -4.88 -12.74 13.09
C TYR A 77 -3.74 -13.01 14.05
N SER A 78 -2.57 -13.33 13.51
CA SER A 78 -1.32 -13.41 14.27
C SER A 78 -0.73 -12.01 14.40
N TRP A 79 -1.00 -11.37 15.53
CA TRP A 79 -0.50 -10.02 15.80
C TRP A 79 0.93 -10.03 16.30
N GLU A 80 1.72 -9.13 15.77
CA GLU A 80 2.99 -8.72 16.34
C GLU A 80 2.81 -7.39 17.09
N HIS A 81 3.53 -7.25 18.19
CA HIS A 81 3.49 -6.09 19.06
C HIS A 81 4.82 -5.97 19.82
N ILE A 82 5.49 -4.84 19.68
CA ILE A 82 6.78 -4.56 20.36
C ILE A 82 6.69 -3.24 21.13
N ARG A 83 5.77 -2.35 20.75
CA ARG A 83 5.70 -0.98 21.24
C ARG A 83 4.26 -0.57 21.53
N ASN A 84 4.10 0.27 22.53
CA ASN A 84 2.82 0.94 22.81
C ASN A 84 2.81 2.34 22.24
N SER A 85 1.62 2.87 22.03
CA SER A 85 1.33 4.27 21.73
C SER A 85 1.75 5.19 22.87
N SER A 86 1.60 6.48 22.67
CA SER A 86 1.92 7.50 23.66
C SER A 86 1.12 7.39 24.96
N LEU A 87 -0.07 6.78 24.95
CA LEU A 87 -0.90 6.56 26.15
C LEU A 87 -0.96 5.08 26.58
N GLY A 88 -0.12 4.23 25.99
CA GLY A 88 0.04 2.83 26.44
C GLY A 88 -0.78 1.81 25.66
N THR A 89 -1.50 2.19 24.60
CA THR A 89 -2.24 1.25 23.75
C THR A 89 -1.28 0.48 22.83
N PRO A 90 -1.42 -0.85 22.65
CA PRO A 90 -0.56 -1.63 21.76
C PRO A 90 -0.57 -1.10 20.31
N LEU A 91 0.61 -0.92 19.72
CA LEU A 91 0.82 -0.67 18.30
C LEU A 91 1.06 -2.00 17.61
N MET A 92 0.08 -2.47 16.86
CA MET A 92 0.05 -3.84 16.34
C MET A 92 0.16 -3.86 14.82
N TRP A 93 0.72 -4.94 14.31
CA TRP A 93 0.70 -5.26 12.89
C TRP A 93 0.55 -6.77 12.68
N ALA A 94 0.09 -7.14 11.49
CA ALA A 94 0.06 -8.52 11.04
C ALA A 94 0.94 -8.69 9.80
N THR A 95 1.54 -9.88 9.64
CA THR A 95 2.37 -10.25 8.50
C THR A 95 1.74 -11.41 7.74
N PHE A 96 1.85 -11.36 6.43
CA PHE A 96 1.44 -12.41 5.51
C PHE A 96 2.61 -12.72 4.57
N GLY A 97 2.89 -14.00 4.37
CA GLY A 97 4.10 -14.46 3.67
C GLY A 97 5.25 -14.78 4.64
N ASP A 98 6.37 -15.22 4.09
CA ASP A 98 7.53 -15.66 4.87
C ASP A 98 8.71 -14.68 4.76
N GLU A 99 9.13 -14.10 5.88
CA GLU A 99 10.28 -13.18 5.97
C GLU A 99 11.61 -13.82 5.49
N LYS A 100 11.72 -15.13 5.52
CA LYS A 100 12.95 -15.86 5.19
C LYS A 100 13.01 -16.35 3.75
N SER A 101 11.91 -16.22 3.02
CA SER A 101 11.81 -16.68 1.63
C SER A 101 12.15 -15.56 0.63
N GLU A 102 12.22 -15.92 -0.65
CA GLU A 102 12.30 -14.94 -1.75
C GLU A 102 11.10 -13.98 -1.77
N ALA A 103 10.01 -14.31 -1.08
CA ALA A 103 8.85 -13.45 -0.88
C ALA A 103 9.21 -12.12 -0.20
N ALA A 104 10.21 -12.11 0.68
CA ALA A 104 10.72 -10.90 1.31
C ALA A 104 11.28 -9.87 0.29
N ALA A 105 11.68 -10.32 -0.89
CA ALA A 105 12.12 -9.45 -1.98
C ALA A 105 10.97 -8.68 -2.66
N ASN A 106 9.70 -8.97 -2.32
CA ASN A 106 8.51 -8.24 -2.76
C ASN A 106 7.64 -7.89 -1.55
N THR A 107 8.16 -7.06 -0.67
CA THR A 107 7.47 -6.66 0.55
C THR A 107 6.67 -5.38 0.33
N THR A 108 5.39 -5.41 0.69
CA THR A 108 4.51 -4.24 0.76
C THR A 108 4.17 -3.93 2.22
N LEU A 109 4.41 -2.70 2.66
CA LEU A 109 3.93 -2.21 3.95
C LEU A 109 2.67 -1.39 3.74
N VAL A 110 1.59 -1.73 4.46
CA VAL A 110 0.32 -0.99 4.43
C VAL A 110 0.08 -0.35 5.79
N LEU A 111 -0.15 0.95 5.80
CA LEU A 111 -0.38 1.77 6.99
C LEU A 111 -1.76 2.43 6.93
N CYS A 112 -2.60 2.21 7.96
CA CYS A 112 -3.90 2.86 8.09
C CYS A 112 -4.05 3.51 9.47
N GLY A 113 -5.07 4.36 9.59
CA GLY A 113 -5.35 5.03 10.86
C GLY A 113 -4.17 5.85 11.38
N VAL A 114 -3.42 6.49 10.48
CA VAL A 114 -2.33 7.43 10.79
C VAL A 114 -2.90 8.66 11.51
N HIS A 115 -4.12 9.03 11.15
CA HIS A 115 -4.92 10.04 11.86
C HIS A 115 -6.20 9.38 12.38
N GLY A 116 -6.49 9.56 13.67
CA GLY A 116 -7.57 8.84 14.31
C GLY A 116 -8.98 9.28 13.86
N ASP A 117 -9.16 10.50 13.37
CA ASP A 117 -10.42 11.00 12.84
C ASP A 117 -10.69 10.66 11.37
N GLU A 118 -9.72 10.10 10.70
CA GLU A 118 -9.86 9.50 9.38
C GLU A 118 -10.30 8.02 9.57
N ILE A 119 -11.57 7.81 9.92
CA ILE A 119 -12.02 6.49 10.40
C ILE A 119 -12.13 5.44 9.29
N THR A 120 -12.50 5.83 8.07
CA THR A 120 -12.70 4.89 6.95
C THR A 120 -11.44 4.12 6.54
N PRO A 121 -10.21 4.68 6.56
CA PRO A 121 -8.97 3.94 6.42
C PRO A 121 -8.79 2.77 7.39
N VAL A 122 -9.28 2.92 8.64
CA VAL A 122 -9.19 1.85 9.64
C VAL A 122 -10.01 0.64 9.18
N LYS A 123 -11.28 0.85 8.83
CA LYS A 123 -12.14 -0.23 8.30
C LYS A 123 -11.56 -0.83 7.02
N PHE A 124 -11.06 0.01 6.12
CA PHE A 124 -10.42 -0.44 4.89
C PHE A 124 -9.27 -1.42 5.14
N CYS A 125 -8.40 -1.13 6.10
CA CYS A 125 -7.32 -2.05 6.46
C CYS A 125 -7.81 -3.33 7.12
N TRP A 126 -8.93 -3.30 7.85
CA TRP A 126 -9.55 -4.51 8.38
C TRP A 126 -10.14 -5.39 7.28
N ASP A 127 -10.76 -4.78 6.26
CA ASP A 127 -11.21 -5.52 5.08
C ASP A 127 -10.03 -6.11 4.29
N LEU A 128 -8.92 -5.36 4.19
CA LEU A 128 -7.68 -5.86 3.59
C LEU A 128 -7.11 -7.06 4.37
N LEU A 129 -7.05 -6.99 5.71
CA LEU A 129 -6.60 -8.11 6.53
C LEU A 129 -7.46 -9.36 6.29
N HIS A 130 -8.77 -9.18 6.19
CA HIS A 130 -9.70 -10.28 5.90
C HIS A 130 -9.44 -10.88 4.51
N GLU A 131 -9.30 -10.05 3.51
CA GLU A 131 -9.00 -10.47 2.12
C GLU A 131 -7.68 -11.24 2.06
N LEU A 132 -6.62 -10.70 2.63
CA LEU A 132 -5.31 -11.33 2.65
C LEU A 132 -5.34 -12.69 3.33
N LYS A 133 -6.11 -12.83 4.40
CA LYS A 133 -6.24 -14.09 5.13
C LYS A 133 -7.04 -15.16 4.38
N THR A 134 -8.11 -14.77 3.70
CA THR A 134 -9.10 -15.70 3.15
C THR A 134 -8.91 -16.04 1.69
N ASN A 135 -8.43 -15.09 0.90
CA ASN A 135 -8.48 -15.15 -0.56
C ASN A 135 -7.12 -14.99 -1.23
N HIS A 136 -6.02 -14.99 -0.47
CA HIS A 136 -4.71 -14.69 -1.04
C HIS A 136 -3.66 -15.77 -0.73
N THR A 137 -2.73 -15.96 -1.68
CA THR A 137 -1.56 -16.83 -1.53
C THR A 137 -0.27 -16.00 -1.50
N PHE A 138 0.71 -16.46 -0.69
CA PHE A 138 1.94 -15.72 -0.41
C PHE A 138 3.18 -16.54 -0.76
N THR A 139 3.30 -16.94 -2.02
CA THR A 139 4.45 -17.73 -2.48
C THR A 139 5.65 -16.87 -2.87
N ASP A 140 5.41 -15.64 -3.30
CA ASP A 140 6.40 -14.74 -3.92
C ASP A 140 6.34 -13.30 -3.39
N LYS A 141 5.63 -13.07 -2.32
CA LYS A 141 5.41 -11.74 -1.74
C LYS A 141 5.20 -11.80 -0.23
N MET A 142 5.49 -10.69 0.41
CA MET A 142 5.22 -10.44 1.82
C MET A 142 4.40 -9.17 1.99
N VAL A 143 3.41 -9.20 2.88
CA VAL A 143 2.59 -8.03 3.21
C VAL A 143 2.64 -7.80 4.71
N VAL A 144 2.92 -6.57 5.09
CA VAL A 144 2.91 -6.10 6.48
C VAL A 144 1.80 -5.08 6.60
N VAL A 145 0.82 -5.32 7.47
CA VAL A 145 -0.33 -4.42 7.64
C VAL A 145 -0.38 -3.89 9.07
N ALA A 146 -0.25 -2.57 9.24
CA ALA A 146 -0.52 -1.87 10.49
C ALA A 146 -1.87 -1.15 10.36
N PRO A 147 -2.97 -1.76 10.84
CA PRO A 147 -4.32 -1.28 10.51
C PRO A 147 -4.73 -0.04 11.30
N LEU A 148 -4.02 0.32 12.37
CA LEU A 148 -4.32 1.48 13.20
C LEU A 148 -3.05 2.01 13.87
N VAL A 149 -2.48 3.04 13.27
CA VAL A 149 -1.23 3.66 13.74
C VAL A 149 -1.45 4.55 14.96
N THR A 150 -2.59 5.25 15.06
CA THR A 150 -2.91 6.13 16.20
C THR A 150 -4.12 5.66 17.00
N PRO A 151 -4.00 4.52 17.71
CA PRO A 151 -5.14 3.92 18.40
C PRO A 151 -5.72 4.81 19.49
N ASP A 152 -4.87 5.54 20.24
CA ASP A 152 -5.33 6.45 21.31
C ASP A 152 -6.33 7.49 20.82
N SER A 153 -6.16 7.93 19.58
CA SER A 153 -7.00 8.98 18.98
C SER A 153 -8.27 8.43 18.35
N PHE A 154 -8.17 7.28 17.72
CA PHE A 154 -9.32 6.59 17.11
C PHE A 154 -10.30 6.09 18.19
N LEU A 155 -9.78 5.57 19.30
CA LEU A 155 -10.60 4.99 20.38
C LEU A 155 -11.28 6.03 21.28
N LYS A 156 -10.99 7.32 21.13
CA LYS A 156 -11.72 8.39 21.83
C LYS A 156 -13.21 8.38 21.50
N ALA A 157 -14.03 8.92 22.39
CA ALA A 157 -15.45 9.16 22.10
C ALA A 157 -15.61 10.01 20.83
N VAL A 158 -14.84 11.08 20.70
CA VAL A 158 -14.70 11.87 19.48
C VAL A 158 -13.26 11.67 18.98
N PRO A 159 -13.06 10.93 17.90
CA PRO A 159 -11.74 10.72 17.31
C PRO A 159 -11.07 12.04 16.92
N SER A 160 -9.75 12.07 16.97
CA SER A 160 -8.96 13.25 16.64
C SER A 160 -7.82 12.93 15.69
N ARG A 161 -7.39 13.92 14.89
CA ARG A 161 -6.30 13.74 13.93
C ARG A 161 -4.97 13.38 14.61
N THR A 162 -4.62 14.12 15.66
CA THR A 162 -3.35 13.98 16.36
C THR A 162 -3.34 12.77 17.28
N ASN A 163 -2.17 12.26 17.62
CA ASN A 163 -2.01 11.16 18.59
C ASN A 163 -2.47 11.56 20.02
N GLY A 164 -2.28 10.66 20.97
CA GLY A 164 -2.67 10.88 22.37
C GLY A 164 -2.01 12.10 23.04
N ARG A 165 -0.88 12.58 22.52
CA ARG A 165 -0.14 13.76 23.01
C ARG A 165 -0.44 15.04 22.22
N GLY A 166 -1.35 15.00 21.27
CA GLY A 166 -1.71 16.15 20.45
C GLY A 166 -0.74 16.45 19.30
N VAL A 167 0.05 15.48 18.87
CA VAL A 167 1.01 15.61 17.77
C VAL A 167 0.46 14.96 16.49
N ASP A 168 0.56 15.66 15.36
CA ASP A 168 0.34 15.08 14.03
C ASP A 168 1.54 14.18 13.69
N VAL A 169 1.35 12.87 13.81
CA VAL A 169 2.41 11.88 13.60
C VAL A 169 2.95 11.88 12.17
N ASN A 170 2.14 12.34 11.19
CA ASN A 170 2.56 12.55 9.81
C ASN A 170 3.19 13.95 9.57
N ARG A 171 3.65 14.60 10.63
CA ARG A 171 4.50 15.80 10.65
C ARG A 171 5.70 15.63 11.60
N ASN A 172 5.85 14.44 12.18
CA ASN A 172 6.85 14.18 13.21
C ASN A 172 8.04 13.34 12.74
N PHE A 173 8.09 12.88 11.48
CA PHE A 173 9.25 12.13 10.96
C PHE A 173 10.50 12.99 10.94
N PRO A 174 11.71 12.41 11.22
CA PRO A 174 12.98 13.14 11.25
C PRO A 174 13.50 13.41 9.83
N THR A 175 12.77 14.20 9.06
CA THR A 175 13.20 14.69 7.75
C THR A 175 14.31 15.75 7.89
N ARG A 176 15.19 15.84 6.90
CA ARG A 176 16.35 16.77 6.90
C ARG A 176 15.92 18.22 7.08
N ASP A 177 14.75 18.57 6.55
CA ASP A 177 14.18 19.92 6.62
C ASP A 177 13.34 20.19 7.89
N TRP A 178 13.15 19.20 8.75
CA TRP A 178 12.25 19.29 9.89
C TRP A 178 12.64 20.43 10.85
N GLN A 179 13.93 20.49 11.26
CA GLN A 179 14.43 21.49 12.21
C GLN A 179 14.25 22.93 11.71
N ALA A 180 14.49 23.13 10.40
CA ALA A 180 14.39 24.47 9.82
C ALA A 180 12.94 24.88 9.54
N HIS A 181 12.04 23.93 9.21
CA HIS A 181 10.77 24.27 8.57
C HIS A 181 9.51 23.77 9.28
N ALA A 182 9.53 22.68 10.05
CA ALA A 182 8.31 22.08 10.58
C ALA A 182 7.56 23.02 11.54
N LEU A 183 8.23 23.49 12.60
CA LEU A 183 7.63 24.44 13.56
C LEU A 183 7.37 25.81 12.94
N LYS A 184 8.25 26.27 12.04
CA LYS A 184 8.04 27.53 11.33
C LYS A 184 6.77 27.47 10.48
N ARG A 185 6.60 26.40 9.68
CA ARG A 185 5.40 26.19 8.85
C ARG A 185 4.14 26.07 9.72
N TRP A 186 4.21 25.35 10.84
CA TRP A 186 3.09 25.25 11.77
C TRP A 186 2.63 26.61 12.29
N ARG A 187 3.57 27.49 12.69
CA ARG A 187 3.22 28.86 13.14
C ARG A 187 2.75 29.74 12.00
N ASP A 188 3.53 29.83 10.94
CA ASP A 188 3.36 30.88 9.92
C ASP A 188 2.25 30.51 8.92
N THR A 189 2.18 29.25 8.49
CA THR A 189 1.20 28.80 7.48
C THR A 189 -0.07 28.29 8.14
N TYR A 190 0.07 27.46 9.18
CA TYR A 190 -1.07 26.81 9.82
C TYR A 190 -1.60 27.57 11.05
N LYS A 191 -1.05 28.75 11.35
CA LYS A 191 -1.54 29.64 12.43
C LYS A 191 -1.71 28.94 13.77
N ASN A 192 -0.78 28.03 14.11
CA ASN A 192 -0.80 27.19 15.30
C ASN A 192 -2.02 26.24 15.38
N ASP A 193 -2.54 25.80 14.24
CA ASP A 193 -3.59 24.78 14.21
C ASP A 193 -3.10 23.52 14.94
N LYS A 194 -3.75 23.20 16.06
CA LYS A 194 -3.41 22.05 16.91
C LYS A 194 -3.48 20.72 16.14
N ARG A 195 -4.31 20.64 15.11
CA ARG A 195 -4.42 19.45 14.27
C ARG A 195 -3.17 19.15 13.45
N LYS A 196 -2.29 20.15 13.28
CA LYS A 196 -1.07 20.05 12.43
C LYS A 196 0.19 20.27 13.23
N PHE A 197 0.13 20.13 14.56
CA PHE A 197 1.30 20.31 15.42
C PHE A 197 2.33 19.21 15.18
N PRO A 198 3.57 19.53 14.75
CA PRO A 198 4.57 18.53 14.37
C PRO A 198 5.30 17.91 15.56
N GLY A 199 4.97 18.28 16.79
CA GLY A 199 5.75 17.97 17.99
C GLY A 199 6.86 19.00 18.23
N HIS A 200 7.56 18.85 19.35
CA HIS A 200 8.68 19.73 19.72
C HIS A 200 10.00 19.26 19.12
N THR A 201 10.13 17.98 18.87
CA THR A 201 11.32 17.35 18.28
C THR A 201 10.92 16.30 17.25
N PRO A 202 11.70 16.09 16.17
CA PRO A 202 11.41 15.08 15.16
C PRO A 202 11.56 13.68 15.75
N GLY A 203 10.67 12.77 15.38
CA GLY A 203 10.71 11.37 15.83
C GLY A 203 10.43 11.18 17.33
N SER A 204 9.79 12.17 17.99
CA SER A 204 9.44 12.09 19.41
C SER A 204 8.28 11.16 19.71
N GLU A 205 7.41 10.91 18.74
CA GLU A 205 6.17 10.20 18.96
C GLU A 205 6.33 8.69 18.73
N GLN A 206 5.75 7.88 19.64
CA GLN A 206 5.84 6.43 19.59
C GLN A 206 5.24 5.87 18.30
N GLU A 207 4.18 6.49 17.82
CA GLU A 207 3.46 6.13 16.60
C GLU A 207 4.30 6.44 15.35
N THR A 208 5.08 7.51 15.36
CA THR A 208 6.05 7.83 14.30
C THR A 208 7.21 6.82 14.31
N VAL A 209 7.78 6.56 15.49
CA VAL A 209 8.87 5.58 15.67
C VAL A 209 8.41 4.18 15.27
N PHE A 210 7.15 3.81 15.55
CA PHE A 210 6.56 2.55 15.14
C PHE A 210 6.60 2.38 13.62
N GLN A 211 6.11 3.35 12.86
CA GLN A 211 6.14 3.32 11.40
C GLN A 211 7.57 3.21 10.87
N MET A 212 8.51 3.99 11.43
CA MET A 212 9.93 3.93 11.06
C MET A 212 10.54 2.55 11.33
N ASN A 213 10.18 1.92 12.46
CA ASN A 213 10.68 0.59 12.82
C ASN A 213 10.15 -0.51 11.90
N LEU A 214 8.86 -0.43 11.47
CA LEU A 214 8.34 -1.35 10.46
C LEU A 214 9.11 -1.23 9.14
N ILE A 215 9.36 -0.01 8.68
CA ILE A 215 10.14 0.25 7.45
C ILE A 215 11.57 -0.28 7.59
N LYS A 216 12.23 -0.03 8.72
CA LYS A 216 13.61 -0.50 8.97
C LYS A 216 13.69 -2.03 9.07
N ARG A 217 12.70 -2.67 9.72
CA ARG A 217 12.66 -4.12 9.91
C ARG A 217 12.42 -4.86 8.61
N TYR A 218 11.36 -4.47 7.90
CA TYR A 218 10.86 -5.22 6.75
C TYR A 218 11.43 -4.73 5.42
N LYS A 219 12.10 -3.57 5.37
CA LYS A 219 12.71 -2.98 4.16
C LYS A 219 11.78 -3.07 2.94
N PRO A 220 10.55 -2.54 3.04
CA PRO A 220 9.53 -2.74 2.00
C PRO A 220 9.97 -2.12 0.68
N ASN A 221 9.61 -2.78 -0.43
CA ASN A 221 9.82 -2.28 -1.79
C ASN A 221 8.86 -1.12 -2.10
N LYS A 222 7.75 -1.07 -1.37
CA LYS A 222 6.75 0.00 -1.44
C LYS A 222 5.97 0.12 -0.15
N VAL A 223 5.52 1.32 0.12
CA VAL A 223 4.59 1.65 1.20
C VAL A 223 3.28 2.12 0.59
N ILE A 224 2.17 1.62 1.11
CA ILE A 224 0.82 2.13 0.83
C ILE A 224 0.30 2.71 2.12
N THR A 225 -0.05 3.98 2.14
CA THR A 225 -0.70 4.61 3.29
C THR A 225 -2.10 5.05 2.91
N VAL A 226 -3.08 4.69 3.73
CA VAL A 226 -4.50 4.99 3.45
C VAL A 226 -4.97 6.08 4.37
N HIS A 227 -5.48 7.15 3.79
CA HIS A 227 -5.97 8.36 4.43
C HIS A 227 -7.39 8.72 3.96
N ALA A 228 -7.96 9.80 4.48
CA ALA A 228 -9.16 10.48 4.04
C ALA A 228 -9.08 11.97 4.45
N PRO A 229 -9.72 12.92 3.76
CA PRO A 229 -10.77 12.79 2.74
C PRO A 229 -10.40 13.43 1.38
N LEU A 230 -9.16 13.41 0.91
CA LEU A 230 -8.73 14.26 -0.21
C LEU A 230 -9.11 13.73 -1.60
N THR A 231 -9.64 12.52 -1.72
CA THR A 231 -10.16 11.96 -2.99
C THR A 231 -9.09 11.94 -4.09
N LEU A 232 -7.92 11.36 -3.81
CA LEU A 232 -6.80 11.27 -4.75
C LEU A 232 -5.87 10.09 -4.46
N LEU A 233 -5.09 9.73 -5.46
CA LEU A 233 -3.86 8.94 -5.33
C LEU A 233 -2.67 9.88 -5.44
N ASP A 234 -1.73 9.78 -4.51
CA ASP A 234 -0.49 10.53 -4.50
C ASP A 234 0.72 9.59 -4.44
N TYR A 235 1.86 10.09 -4.85
CA TYR A 235 3.10 9.34 -4.87
C TYR A 235 4.27 10.20 -4.40
N ASP A 236 4.98 9.70 -3.40
CA ASP A 236 6.26 10.21 -2.95
C ASP A 236 7.35 9.14 -3.15
N GLY A 237 8.46 9.51 -3.78
CA GLY A 237 9.53 8.54 -4.04
C GLY A 237 10.53 9.02 -5.08
N PRO A 238 11.29 8.08 -5.68
CA PRO A 238 12.13 8.36 -6.84
C PRO A 238 11.36 9.05 -7.95
N SER A 239 12.02 9.96 -8.67
CA SER A 239 11.36 10.74 -9.73
C SER A 239 10.70 9.83 -10.77
N LEU A 240 9.40 9.98 -10.99
CA LEU A 240 8.65 9.24 -12.00
C LEU A 240 9.14 9.48 -13.44
N LYS A 241 9.97 10.51 -13.66
CA LYS A 241 10.61 10.81 -14.95
C LYS A 241 11.94 10.07 -15.13
N ALA A 242 12.57 9.62 -14.05
CA ALA A 242 13.79 8.85 -14.09
C ALA A 242 13.51 7.37 -14.41
N GLU A 243 14.51 6.65 -14.91
CA GLU A 243 14.40 5.21 -15.19
C GLU A 243 13.97 4.41 -13.93
N SER A 244 14.56 4.74 -12.79
CA SER A 244 14.24 4.16 -11.48
C SER A 244 12.78 4.38 -11.03
N GLY A 245 12.12 5.42 -11.55
CA GLY A 245 10.72 5.73 -11.24
C GLY A 245 9.70 5.15 -12.22
N LYS A 246 10.12 4.57 -13.35
CA LYS A 246 9.16 4.07 -14.37
C LYS A 246 8.21 3.01 -13.84
N THR A 247 8.73 2.04 -13.09
CA THR A 247 7.89 0.98 -12.50
C THR A 247 6.88 1.55 -11.51
N ALA A 248 7.32 2.53 -10.70
CA ALA A 248 6.44 3.21 -9.75
C ALA A 248 5.33 4.00 -10.44
N LYS A 249 5.65 4.65 -11.58
CA LYS A 249 4.66 5.36 -12.40
C LYS A 249 3.61 4.40 -12.97
N ILE A 250 4.05 3.29 -13.55
CA ILE A 250 3.14 2.28 -14.09
C ILE A 250 2.21 1.75 -12.99
N LEU A 251 2.77 1.46 -11.82
CA LEU A 251 1.96 0.99 -10.70
C LEU A 251 0.92 2.03 -10.26
N LEU A 252 1.29 3.30 -10.13
CA LEU A 252 0.38 4.39 -9.79
C LEU A 252 -0.77 4.53 -10.81
N GLU A 253 -0.44 4.48 -12.11
CA GLU A 253 -1.41 4.54 -13.20
C GLU A 253 -2.37 3.33 -13.18
N GLN A 254 -1.84 2.14 -12.93
CA GLN A 254 -2.67 0.93 -12.78
C GLN A 254 -3.56 0.97 -11.54
N MET A 255 -3.06 1.49 -10.41
CA MET A 255 -3.88 1.72 -9.23
C MET A 255 -5.06 2.65 -9.53
N SER A 256 -4.82 3.74 -10.27
CA SER A 256 -5.87 4.65 -10.71
C SER A 256 -6.89 3.96 -11.61
N GLN A 257 -6.44 3.24 -12.63
CA GLN A 257 -7.33 2.53 -13.57
C GLN A 257 -8.21 1.50 -12.85
N LYS A 258 -7.63 0.71 -11.93
CA LYS A 258 -8.35 -0.31 -11.15
C LYS A 258 -9.28 0.26 -10.08
N SER A 259 -9.21 1.54 -9.82
CA SER A 259 -10.15 2.29 -8.99
C SER A 259 -10.98 3.28 -9.83
N SER A 260 -11.45 2.84 -10.99
CA SER A 260 -12.33 3.61 -11.88
C SER A 260 -11.77 4.96 -12.33
N GLY A 261 -10.46 5.02 -12.57
CA GLY A 261 -9.79 6.25 -12.99
C GLY A 261 -9.62 7.27 -11.85
N TYR A 262 -9.42 6.77 -10.62
CA TYR A 262 -9.26 7.64 -9.46
C TYR A 262 -8.14 8.67 -9.67
N LYS A 263 -8.42 9.92 -9.28
CA LYS A 263 -7.57 11.06 -9.59
C LYS A 263 -6.15 10.88 -9.05
N ILE A 264 -5.15 10.91 -9.92
CA ILE A 264 -3.75 11.05 -9.51
C ILE A 264 -3.45 12.55 -9.32
N SER A 265 -2.88 12.90 -8.18
CA SER A 265 -2.49 14.27 -7.85
C SER A 265 -1.15 14.29 -7.13
N ASN A 266 -0.27 15.17 -7.56
CA ASN A 266 0.97 15.42 -6.85
C ASN A 266 0.68 16.35 -5.66
N TYR A 267 0.48 15.76 -4.48
CA TYR A 267 0.20 16.52 -3.27
C TYR A 267 1.50 17.09 -2.68
N PRO A 268 1.47 18.30 -2.09
CA PRO A 268 2.69 18.91 -1.58
C PRO A 268 3.36 18.08 -0.47
N ILE A 269 4.65 17.89 -0.58
CA ILE A 269 5.48 17.28 0.46
C ILE A 269 5.61 18.24 1.65
N PHE A 270 5.53 17.70 2.86
CA PHE A 270 5.60 18.47 4.11
C PHE A 270 6.81 18.03 4.93
N PRO A 271 7.48 18.99 5.64
CA PRO A 271 8.45 18.63 6.65
C PRO A 271 7.84 17.67 7.68
N GLY A 272 8.54 16.56 7.93
CA GLY A 272 8.12 15.56 8.89
C GLY A 272 7.01 14.62 8.42
N SER A 273 6.62 14.60 7.14
CA SER A 273 5.67 13.61 6.60
C SER A 273 6.35 12.28 6.27
N LEU A 274 5.56 11.20 6.27
CA LEU A 274 6.00 9.87 5.82
C LEU A 274 6.52 9.92 4.38
N GLY A 275 5.79 10.59 3.48
CA GLY A 275 6.18 10.71 2.07
C GLY A 275 7.52 11.44 1.89
N ASN A 276 7.78 12.48 2.71
CA ASN A 276 9.09 13.13 2.70
C ASN A 276 10.18 12.18 3.21
N TRP A 277 9.96 11.57 4.37
CA TRP A 277 10.98 10.73 5.01
C TRP A 277 11.20 9.41 4.26
N ALA A 278 10.17 8.62 4.01
CA ALA A 278 10.30 7.31 3.34
C ALA A 278 10.47 7.48 1.82
N GLY A 279 9.61 8.29 1.20
CA GLY A 279 9.58 8.44 -0.26
C GLY A 279 10.77 9.24 -0.79
N LYS A 280 10.83 10.52 -0.41
CA LYS A 280 11.81 11.44 -0.99
C LYS A 280 13.23 11.23 -0.47
N GLU A 281 13.41 11.03 0.84
CA GLU A 281 14.74 10.96 1.44
C GLU A 281 15.34 9.55 1.47
N ASN A 282 14.49 8.52 1.62
CA ASN A 282 14.93 7.12 1.65
C ASN A 282 14.58 6.35 0.38
N HIS A 283 14.07 7.02 -0.66
CA HIS A 283 13.81 6.46 -1.98
C HIS A 283 12.87 5.25 -2.02
N ILE A 284 12.02 5.08 -1.01
CA ILE A 284 11.04 4.01 -0.95
C ILE A 284 9.74 4.49 -1.63
N PRO A 285 9.30 3.88 -2.73
CA PRO A 285 8.01 4.20 -3.35
C PRO A 285 6.89 4.20 -2.33
N THR A 286 6.31 5.37 -2.06
CA THR A 286 5.25 5.59 -1.08
C THR A 286 4.00 6.10 -1.80
N TYR A 287 2.95 5.29 -1.78
CA TYR A 287 1.65 5.59 -2.40
C TYR A 287 0.67 6.00 -1.32
N THR A 288 0.06 7.15 -1.48
CA THR A 288 -1.02 7.61 -0.60
C THR A 288 -2.36 7.43 -1.31
N LEU A 289 -3.21 6.60 -0.73
CA LEU A 289 -4.61 6.46 -1.13
C LEU A 289 -5.45 7.32 -0.19
N GLU A 290 -6.00 8.40 -0.71
CA GLU A 290 -6.92 9.28 0.00
C GLU A 290 -8.36 8.91 -0.34
N LEU A 291 -9.05 8.24 0.60
CA LEU A 291 -10.46 7.90 0.45
C LEU A 291 -11.33 9.16 0.34
N PRO A 292 -12.54 9.07 -0.23
CA PRO A 292 -13.40 10.24 -0.48
C PRO A 292 -13.84 10.99 0.77
N ASN A 293 -14.04 10.30 1.90
CA ASN A 293 -14.51 10.87 3.15
C ASN A 293 -14.32 9.92 4.33
N SER A 294 -14.68 10.35 5.54
CA SER A 294 -14.69 9.56 6.77
C SER A 294 -16.10 9.16 7.21
N ASN A 295 -17.02 8.91 6.27
CA ASN A 295 -18.37 8.47 6.57
C ASN A 295 -18.38 6.95 6.81
N ASN A 296 -18.71 6.53 8.04
CA ASN A 296 -18.74 5.13 8.45
C ASN A 296 -19.74 4.25 7.66
N PHE A 297 -20.74 4.83 7.00
CA PHE A 297 -21.72 4.11 6.19
C PHE A 297 -21.28 3.86 4.73
N GLU A 298 -20.14 4.40 4.33
CA GLU A 298 -19.62 4.26 2.97
C GLU A 298 -18.41 3.32 2.85
N THR A 299 -17.98 2.71 3.93
CA THR A 299 -16.78 1.88 3.98
C THR A 299 -16.81 0.72 2.99
N ASP A 300 -17.94 0.06 2.83
CA ASP A 300 -18.10 -1.06 1.88
C ASP A 300 -17.96 -0.60 0.42
N LYS A 301 -18.44 0.61 0.11
CA LYS A 301 -18.25 1.22 -1.22
C LYS A 301 -16.77 1.50 -1.47
N PHE A 302 -16.04 1.99 -0.46
CA PHE A 302 -14.60 2.26 -0.59
C PHE A 302 -13.82 0.97 -0.76
N TRP A 303 -14.16 -0.07 0.00
CA TRP A 303 -13.55 -1.38 -0.20
C TRP A 303 -13.81 -1.90 -1.62
N ALA A 304 -15.04 -1.89 -2.09
CA ALA A 304 -15.40 -2.32 -3.44
C ALA A 304 -14.66 -1.52 -4.53
N LEU A 305 -14.48 -0.21 -4.34
CA LEU A 305 -13.80 0.66 -5.29
C LEU A 305 -12.28 0.43 -5.35
N PHE A 306 -11.64 0.22 -4.21
CA PHE A 306 -10.18 0.24 -4.12
C PHE A 306 -9.54 -1.14 -3.91
N LYS A 307 -10.32 -2.18 -3.65
CA LYS A 307 -9.80 -3.54 -3.43
C LYS A 307 -8.85 -3.97 -4.54
N GLU A 308 -9.30 -3.94 -5.80
CA GLU A 308 -8.48 -4.36 -6.93
C GLU A 308 -7.21 -3.52 -7.09
N SER A 309 -7.30 -2.22 -6.83
CA SER A 309 -6.17 -1.30 -6.90
C SER A 309 -5.08 -1.66 -5.89
N VAL A 310 -5.45 -1.88 -4.64
CA VAL A 310 -4.50 -2.21 -3.57
C VAL A 310 -3.97 -3.63 -3.72
N MET A 311 -4.82 -4.61 -4.07
CA MET A 311 -4.38 -5.98 -4.32
C MET A 311 -3.41 -6.04 -5.51
N TYR A 312 -3.69 -5.32 -6.60
CA TYR A 312 -2.76 -5.19 -7.72
C TYR A 312 -1.41 -4.62 -7.28
N ALA A 313 -1.41 -3.58 -6.44
CA ALA A 313 -0.17 -3.01 -5.93
C ALA A 313 0.62 -4.00 -5.06
N ILE A 314 -0.06 -4.80 -4.25
CA ILE A 314 0.54 -5.87 -3.42
C ILE A 314 1.17 -6.94 -4.31
N ASP A 315 0.48 -7.38 -5.35
CA ASP A 315 0.90 -8.46 -6.24
C ASP A 315 2.07 -8.08 -7.14
N ASN A 316 2.15 -6.81 -7.52
CA ASN A 316 3.18 -6.36 -8.44
C ASN A 316 4.51 -6.09 -7.76
N ARG A 317 5.53 -6.84 -8.18
CA ARG A 317 6.90 -6.66 -7.71
C ARG A 317 7.48 -5.35 -8.23
N MET A 318 7.95 -4.51 -7.31
CA MET A 318 8.79 -3.37 -7.64
C MET A 318 10.23 -3.86 -7.86
N LYS A 319 10.83 -3.53 -8.99
CA LYS A 319 12.27 -3.75 -9.14
C LYS A 319 12.97 -2.81 -8.15
N PRO A 320 13.98 -3.30 -7.40
CA PRO A 320 14.80 -2.40 -6.61
C PRO A 320 15.39 -1.32 -7.53
N PRO A 321 15.60 -0.08 -7.04
CA PRO A 321 16.34 0.92 -7.81
C PRO A 321 17.69 0.30 -8.20
N VAL A 322 18.02 0.36 -9.47
CA VAL A 322 19.36 0.00 -9.96
C VAL A 322 20.22 1.19 -9.58
N ASP A 323 21.18 0.98 -8.70
CA ASP A 323 22.18 1.98 -8.28
C ASP A 323 22.99 2.49 -9.48
#